data_c5f35cad92dee2b7e5486e24587768ca
#
_entry.id   c5f35cad92dee2b7e5486e24587768ca
#
_cell.length_a   1.000
_cell.length_b   1.000
_cell.length_c   1.000
_cell.angle_alpha   90.00
_cell.angle_beta   90.00
_cell.angle_gamma   90.00
#
_symmetry.space_group_name_H-M   'P 1'
#
loop_
_entity.id
_entity.type
_entity.pdbx_description
1 polymer ?
#
loop_
_entity_poly.entity_id
_entity_poly.type
_entity_poly.pdbx_seq_one_letter_code
_entity_poly.pdbx_strand_id
1 'polypeptide(L)'
;MSFVYKAYEVDIRRSDPSEPPLTISNTEELVAGIKEYYNGLDREVILSCVMDDANRLLGIYEVAKGATGNVEFAFATALRPAVLMGATKVILVHNHPSGDIAPSDQDVQMAKGMFICASMLDMESLDSIIIAGSSYGSVHSHPEFQRWVENDLAAIAQAFTGDGYLTE
;
A
#
# COMPACT_ATOMS: atom_id res chain seq x y z
N MET A 1 -28.81 -32.04 -10.10
CA MET A 1 -28.87 -30.74 -9.44
C MET A 1 -28.17 -29.73 -10.34
N SER A 2 -28.87 -28.72 -10.84
CA SER A 2 -28.28 -27.72 -11.74
C SER A 2 -27.81 -26.54 -10.92
N PHE A 3 -26.52 -26.23 -10.95
CA PHE A 3 -25.98 -25.02 -10.32
C PHE A 3 -26.07 -23.86 -11.33
N VAL A 4 -26.84 -22.82 -10.98
CA VAL A 4 -26.84 -21.58 -11.74
C VAL A 4 -25.96 -20.61 -10.98
N TYR A 5 -24.84 -20.21 -11.59
CA TYR A 5 -23.99 -19.16 -11.07
C TYR A 5 -24.00 -17.96 -12.02
N LYS A 6 -23.91 -16.78 -11.46
CA LYS A 6 -23.73 -15.55 -12.21
C LYS A 6 -22.25 -15.20 -12.22
N ALA A 7 -21.68 -15.11 -13.43
CA ALA A 7 -20.35 -14.54 -13.61
C ALA A 7 -20.47 -13.02 -13.76
N TYR A 8 -19.53 -12.29 -13.18
CA TYR A 8 -19.38 -10.86 -13.35
C TYR A 8 -18.12 -10.59 -14.19
N GLU A 9 -18.28 -9.81 -15.22
CA GLU A 9 -17.17 -9.29 -16.01
C GLU A 9 -16.74 -7.95 -15.41
N VAL A 10 -15.45 -7.78 -15.17
CA VAL A 10 -14.88 -6.54 -14.68
C VAL A 10 -14.03 -5.94 -15.79
N ASP A 11 -14.47 -4.79 -16.30
CA ASP A 11 -13.75 -4.02 -17.33
C ASP A 11 -13.03 -2.87 -16.65
N ILE A 12 -11.70 -2.88 -16.72
CA ILE A 12 -10.85 -1.85 -16.14
C ILE A 12 -10.37 -0.92 -17.25
N ARG A 13 -10.75 0.35 -17.14
CA ARG A 13 -10.38 1.37 -18.12
C ARG A 13 -9.64 2.50 -17.46
N ARG A 14 -8.69 3.06 -18.18
CA ARG A 14 -8.07 4.33 -17.81
C ARG A 14 -9.09 5.44 -17.94
N SER A 15 -9.10 6.38 -17.01
CA SER A 15 -9.97 7.56 -17.03
C SER A 15 -9.69 8.47 -18.23
N ASP A 16 -8.42 8.63 -18.57
CA ASP A 16 -7.97 9.30 -19.79
C ASP A 16 -6.89 8.47 -20.50
N PRO A 17 -7.27 7.72 -21.55
CA PRO A 17 -6.30 6.92 -22.29
C PRO A 17 -5.37 7.77 -23.18
N SER A 18 -5.64 9.06 -23.38
CA SER A 18 -4.79 9.95 -24.17
C SER A 18 -3.57 10.46 -23.40
N GLU A 19 -3.62 10.48 -22.07
CA GLU A 19 -2.49 10.85 -21.24
C GLU A 19 -1.54 9.67 -21.02
N PRO A 20 -0.21 9.87 -21.13
CA PRO A 20 0.74 8.83 -20.78
C PRO A 20 0.66 8.53 -19.28
N PRO A 21 0.90 7.27 -18.85
CA PRO A 21 0.99 6.95 -17.44
C PRO A 21 2.10 7.76 -16.77
N LEU A 22 1.81 8.32 -15.62
CA LEU A 22 2.83 8.97 -14.78
C LEU A 22 3.80 7.90 -14.28
N THR A 23 5.08 8.06 -14.55
CA THR A 23 6.14 7.20 -13.99
C THR A 23 6.70 7.85 -12.74
N ILE A 24 6.75 7.13 -11.66
CA ILE A 24 7.26 7.60 -10.36
C ILE A 24 8.71 7.15 -10.22
N SER A 25 9.63 8.11 -10.27
CA SER A 25 11.07 7.81 -10.22
C SER A 25 11.62 7.73 -8.79
N ASN A 26 10.96 8.38 -7.84
CA ASN A 26 11.35 8.44 -6.43
C ASN A 26 10.18 8.86 -5.54
N THR A 27 10.38 8.75 -4.22
CA THR A 27 9.38 9.09 -3.20
C THR A 27 8.98 10.57 -3.24
N GLU A 28 9.94 11.46 -3.46
CA GLU A 28 9.70 12.91 -3.53
C GLU A 28 8.70 13.26 -4.62
N GLU A 29 8.81 12.63 -5.78
CA GLU A 29 7.91 12.83 -6.91
C GLU A 29 6.49 12.36 -6.59
N LEU A 30 6.33 11.19 -5.98
CA LEU A 30 5.04 10.71 -5.52
C LEU A 30 4.42 11.66 -4.48
N VAL A 31 5.17 12.04 -3.46
CA VAL A 31 4.72 12.96 -2.40
C VAL A 31 4.33 14.30 -2.99
N ALA A 32 5.13 14.87 -3.91
CA ALA A 32 4.80 16.12 -4.57
C ALA A 32 3.47 16.07 -5.33
N GLY A 33 3.16 14.93 -5.95
CA GLY A 33 1.92 14.71 -6.68
C GLY A 33 0.67 14.57 -5.80
N ILE A 34 0.81 14.08 -4.58
CA ILE A 34 -0.36 13.75 -3.73
C ILE A 34 -0.52 14.61 -2.48
N LYS A 35 0.49 15.39 -2.06
CA LYS A 35 0.45 16.18 -0.83
C LYS A 35 -0.72 17.14 -0.74
N GLU A 36 -1.13 17.72 -1.87
CA GLU A 36 -2.26 18.65 -1.92
C GLU A 36 -3.59 17.98 -1.55
N TYR A 37 -3.71 16.67 -1.76
CA TYR A 37 -4.89 15.90 -1.33
C TYR A 37 -5.07 15.95 0.19
N TYR A 38 -3.98 16.04 0.96
CA TYR A 38 -4.02 16.05 2.41
C TYR A 38 -4.16 17.44 3.03
N ASN A 39 -4.10 18.50 2.22
CA ASN A 39 -4.20 19.87 2.72
C ASN A 39 -5.54 20.14 3.44
N GLY A 40 -5.44 20.61 4.68
CA GLY A 40 -6.61 20.97 5.49
C GLY A 40 -7.41 19.79 6.03
N LEU A 41 -6.94 18.56 5.87
CA LEU A 41 -7.59 17.41 6.50
C LEU A 41 -7.33 17.41 8.01
N ASP A 42 -8.42 17.29 8.78
CA ASP A 42 -8.43 17.21 10.24
C ASP A 42 -8.36 15.76 10.77
N ARG A 43 -8.23 14.80 9.86
CA ARG A 43 -8.26 13.36 10.15
C ARG A 43 -7.25 12.62 9.31
N GLU A 44 -6.91 11.41 9.75
CA GLU A 44 -6.05 10.53 9.00
C GLU A 44 -6.80 9.91 7.81
N VAL A 45 -6.14 9.88 6.67
CA VAL A 45 -6.60 9.21 5.46
C VAL A 45 -5.45 8.38 4.91
N ILE A 46 -5.73 7.11 4.60
CA ILE A 46 -4.75 6.20 4.01
C ILE A 46 -5.08 6.04 2.53
N LEU A 47 -4.07 6.25 1.69
CA LEU A 47 -4.10 5.99 0.26
C LEU A 47 -3.26 4.76 -0.07
N SER A 48 -3.73 3.97 -1.03
CA SER A 48 -2.95 2.93 -1.70
C SER A 48 -2.59 3.42 -3.10
N CYS A 49 -1.30 3.61 -3.34
CA CYS A 49 -0.73 3.95 -4.64
C CYS A 49 -0.22 2.67 -5.30
N VAL A 50 -0.79 2.29 -6.43
CA VAL A 50 -0.48 1.03 -7.11
C VAL A 50 0.22 1.28 -8.44
N MET A 51 1.28 0.51 -8.71
CA MET A 51 2.17 0.71 -9.85
C MET A 51 2.49 -0.63 -10.54
N ASP A 52 2.92 -0.54 -11.78
CA ASP A 52 3.46 -1.68 -12.52
C ASP A 52 5.00 -1.82 -12.35
N ASP A 53 5.58 -2.81 -13.02
CA ASP A 53 7.03 -3.10 -13.00
C ASP A 53 7.89 -1.91 -13.45
N ALA A 54 7.37 -1.09 -14.35
CA ALA A 54 8.07 0.09 -14.87
C ALA A 54 7.85 1.34 -13.99
N ASN A 55 7.32 1.18 -12.76
CA ASN A 55 6.94 2.25 -11.84
C ASN A 55 5.91 3.23 -12.42
N ARG A 56 5.10 2.80 -13.37
CA ARG A 56 4.01 3.61 -13.88
C ARG A 56 2.84 3.53 -12.90
N LEU A 57 2.36 4.70 -12.47
CA LEU A 57 1.24 4.81 -11.56
C LEU A 57 -0.05 4.36 -12.26
N LEU A 58 -0.62 3.27 -11.79
CA LEU A 58 -1.87 2.72 -12.31
C LEU A 58 -3.09 3.33 -11.61
N GLY A 59 -2.93 3.72 -10.34
CA GLY A 59 -4.01 4.37 -9.61
C GLY A 59 -3.63 4.75 -8.18
N ILE A 60 -4.45 5.64 -7.60
CA ILE A 60 -4.41 6.06 -6.21
C ILE A 60 -5.81 5.88 -5.64
N TYR A 61 -5.91 5.18 -4.50
CA TYR A 61 -7.18 4.80 -3.90
C TYR A 61 -7.24 5.18 -2.43
N GLU A 62 -8.28 5.89 -2.00
CA GLU A 62 -8.59 6.07 -0.58
C GLU A 62 -9.07 4.73 -0.01
N VAL A 63 -8.31 4.16 0.91
CA VAL A 63 -8.58 2.81 1.44
C VAL A 63 -9.04 2.83 2.90
N ALA A 64 -8.75 3.90 3.61
CA ALA A 64 -9.27 4.12 4.95
C ALA A 64 -9.29 5.62 5.28
N LYS A 65 -10.27 5.99 6.12
CA LYS A 65 -10.43 7.33 6.66
C LYS A 65 -10.95 7.21 8.08
N GLY A 66 -10.25 7.78 9.04
CA GLY A 66 -10.57 7.64 10.45
C GLY A 66 -10.55 8.93 11.24
N ALA A 67 -10.94 8.84 12.52
CA ALA A 67 -10.71 9.89 13.48
C ALA A 67 -9.22 9.92 13.86
N THR A 68 -8.74 11.09 14.30
CA THR A 68 -7.35 11.30 14.68
C THR A 68 -6.84 10.19 15.61
N GLY A 69 -5.82 9.45 15.14
CA GLY A 69 -5.14 8.42 15.93
C GLY A 69 -5.81 7.04 15.98
N ASN A 70 -6.82 6.77 15.15
CA ASN A 70 -7.44 5.42 15.12
C ASN A 70 -8.10 5.15 13.77
N VAL A 71 -7.32 4.70 12.80
CA VAL A 71 -7.83 4.27 11.50
C VAL A 71 -7.90 2.74 11.46
N GLU A 72 -9.13 2.19 11.38
CA GLU A 72 -9.26 0.77 11.07
C GLU A 72 -8.89 0.53 9.61
N PHE A 73 -7.88 -0.31 9.41
CA PHE A 73 -7.32 -0.61 8.10
C PHE A 73 -7.44 -2.11 7.78
N ALA A 74 -7.99 -2.40 6.62
CA ALA A 74 -8.04 -3.77 6.09
C ALA A 74 -7.13 -3.90 4.87
N PHE A 75 -6.10 -4.76 4.94
CA PHE A 75 -5.16 -5.00 3.84
C PHE A 75 -5.86 -5.40 2.54
N ALA A 76 -6.95 -6.18 2.63
CA ALA A 76 -7.75 -6.53 1.47
C ALA A 76 -8.34 -5.30 0.75
N THR A 77 -8.64 -4.21 1.47
CA THR A 77 -9.14 -2.97 0.87
C THR A 77 -8.03 -2.25 0.10
N ALA A 78 -6.81 -2.24 0.64
CA ALA A 78 -5.65 -1.63 -0.01
C ALA A 78 -5.16 -2.42 -1.23
N LEU A 79 -5.20 -3.76 -1.16
CA LEU A 79 -4.66 -4.63 -2.21
C LEU A 79 -5.66 -4.97 -3.31
N ARG A 80 -6.97 -4.87 -3.05
CA ARG A 80 -7.99 -5.15 -4.07
C ARG A 80 -7.81 -4.34 -5.36
N PRO A 81 -7.59 -3.01 -5.32
CA PRO A 81 -7.30 -2.24 -6.52
C PRO A 81 -6.03 -2.72 -7.22
N ALA A 82 -4.97 -3.05 -6.47
CA ALA A 82 -3.72 -3.56 -7.01
C ALA A 82 -3.93 -4.84 -7.82
N VAL A 83 -4.64 -5.83 -7.26
CA VAL A 83 -4.98 -7.08 -7.94
C VAL A 83 -5.80 -6.81 -9.20
N LEU A 84 -6.84 -5.98 -9.12
CA LEU A 84 -7.72 -5.68 -10.26
C LEU A 84 -6.99 -4.97 -11.40
N MET A 85 -6.01 -4.11 -11.06
CA MET A 85 -5.23 -3.34 -12.04
C MET A 85 -4.02 -4.10 -12.59
N GLY A 86 -3.74 -5.30 -12.08
CA GLY A 86 -2.53 -6.05 -12.43
C GLY A 86 -1.26 -5.33 -11.96
N ALA A 87 -1.33 -4.61 -10.84
CA ALA A 87 -0.19 -3.95 -10.25
C ALA A 87 0.80 -4.98 -9.67
N THR A 88 2.07 -4.67 -9.73
CA THR A 88 3.15 -5.47 -9.14
C THR A 88 3.81 -4.77 -7.95
N LYS A 89 3.49 -3.47 -7.76
CA LYS A 89 4.04 -2.64 -6.68
C LYS A 89 2.97 -1.81 -6.00
N VAL A 90 3.15 -1.59 -4.70
CA VAL A 90 2.25 -0.78 -3.89
C VAL A 90 3.04 0.07 -2.90
N ILE A 91 2.55 1.31 -2.70
CA ILE A 91 2.99 2.21 -1.62
C ILE A 91 1.74 2.62 -0.84
N LEU A 92 1.78 2.47 0.49
CA LEU A 92 0.81 3.11 1.35
C LEU A 92 1.25 4.55 1.64
N VAL A 93 0.30 5.46 1.66
CA VAL A 93 0.56 6.84 2.07
C VAL A 93 -0.54 7.31 2.99
N HIS A 94 -0.19 7.87 4.13
CA HIS A 94 -1.17 8.49 5.03
C HIS A 94 -0.65 9.82 5.59
N ASN A 95 -1.55 10.63 6.10
CA ASN A 95 -1.21 11.89 6.73
C ASN A 95 -1.28 11.79 8.24
N HIS A 96 -0.44 12.57 8.90
CA HIS A 96 -0.55 12.88 10.33
C HIS A 96 -1.02 14.34 10.52
N PRO A 97 -2.28 14.56 10.90
CA PRO A 97 -2.79 15.91 11.19
C PRO A 97 -2.06 16.62 12.33
N SER A 98 -1.39 15.85 13.20
CA SER A 98 -0.55 16.38 14.29
C SER A 98 0.67 17.17 13.80
N GLY A 99 1.09 16.97 12.56
CA GLY A 99 2.32 17.57 12.01
C GLY A 99 3.60 16.79 12.28
N ASP A 100 3.52 15.64 12.95
CA ASP A 100 4.68 14.77 13.22
C ASP A 100 4.83 13.71 12.12
N ILE A 101 6.02 13.58 11.54
CA ILE A 101 6.35 12.55 10.54
C ILE A 101 6.91 11.26 11.15
N ALA A 102 7.11 11.24 12.48
CA ALA A 102 7.62 10.04 13.15
C ALA A 102 6.57 8.92 13.09
N PRO A 103 6.93 7.70 12.65
CA PRO A 103 6.02 6.56 12.69
C PRO A 103 5.63 6.18 14.12
N SER A 104 4.35 5.94 14.34
CA SER A 104 3.87 5.28 15.54
C SER A 104 4.11 3.76 15.46
N ASP A 105 4.00 3.06 16.59
CA ASP A 105 4.05 1.60 16.63
C ASP A 105 2.98 0.98 15.71
N GLN A 106 1.81 1.63 15.60
CA GLN A 106 0.72 1.18 14.75
C GLN A 106 1.09 1.31 13.26
N ASP A 107 1.76 2.39 12.86
CA ASP A 107 2.23 2.59 11.49
C ASP A 107 3.25 1.52 11.09
N VAL A 108 4.16 1.20 12.02
CA VAL A 108 5.14 0.12 11.80
C VAL A 108 4.46 -1.24 11.67
N GLN A 109 3.45 -1.55 12.51
CA GLN A 109 2.70 -2.80 12.39
C GLN A 109 1.89 -2.86 11.09
N MET A 110 1.28 -1.76 10.68
CA MET A 110 0.57 -1.65 9.40
C MET A 110 1.53 -1.88 8.21
N ALA A 111 2.71 -1.28 8.23
CA ALA A 111 3.72 -1.47 7.18
C ALA A 111 4.20 -2.93 7.10
N LYS A 112 4.47 -3.58 8.26
CA LYS A 112 4.83 -5.01 8.33
C LYS A 112 3.73 -5.89 7.75
N GLY A 113 2.48 -5.66 8.15
CA GLY A 113 1.33 -6.42 7.64
C GLY A 113 1.12 -6.22 6.13
N MET A 114 1.28 -5.00 5.63
CA MET A 114 1.18 -4.69 4.20
C MET A 114 2.28 -5.39 3.41
N PHE A 115 3.51 -5.38 3.92
CA PHE A 115 4.64 -6.07 3.30
C PHE A 115 4.36 -7.56 3.14
N ILE A 116 3.88 -8.24 4.21
CA ILE A 116 3.54 -9.66 4.17
C ILE A 116 2.41 -9.92 3.16
N CYS A 117 1.30 -9.17 3.27
CA CYS A 117 0.13 -9.39 2.41
C CYS A 117 0.41 -9.12 0.93
N ALA A 118 1.21 -8.10 0.61
CA ALA A 118 1.64 -7.82 -0.75
C ALA A 118 2.51 -8.96 -1.30
N SER A 119 3.50 -9.41 -0.51
CA SER A 119 4.39 -10.52 -0.90
C SER A 119 3.63 -11.81 -1.16
N MET A 120 2.56 -12.10 -0.41
CA MET A 120 1.69 -13.28 -0.66
C MET A 120 0.93 -13.23 -1.99
N LEU A 121 0.85 -12.05 -2.60
CA LEU A 121 0.21 -11.80 -3.89
C LEU A 121 1.24 -11.52 -5.01
N ASP A 122 2.51 -11.87 -4.79
CA ASP A 122 3.62 -11.59 -5.69
C ASP A 122 3.78 -10.09 -6.02
N MET A 123 3.45 -9.23 -5.05
CA MET A 123 3.60 -7.77 -5.15
C MET A 123 4.70 -7.27 -4.22
N GLU A 124 5.38 -6.22 -4.63
CA GLU A 124 6.36 -5.51 -3.82
C GLU A 124 5.69 -4.35 -3.06
N SER A 125 5.76 -4.36 -1.72
CA SER A 125 5.46 -3.20 -0.89
C SER A 125 6.71 -2.32 -0.81
N LEU A 126 6.75 -1.24 -1.60
CA LEU A 126 7.95 -0.41 -1.73
C LEU A 126 8.19 0.45 -0.49
N ASP A 127 7.14 1.01 0.08
CA ASP A 127 7.21 1.83 1.31
C ASP A 127 5.82 2.03 1.94
N SER A 128 5.85 2.58 3.15
CA SER A 128 4.71 3.22 3.80
C SER A 128 5.14 4.63 4.22
N ILE A 129 4.48 5.64 3.67
CA ILE A 129 4.90 7.04 3.75
C ILE A 129 3.92 7.82 4.63
N ILE A 130 4.46 8.63 5.54
CA ILE A 130 3.71 9.57 6.38
C ILE A 130 3.90 10.97 5.82
N ILE A 131 2.82 11.70 5.56
CA ILE A 131 2.84 13.10 5.14
C ILE A 131 2.33 13.98 6.29
N ALA A 132 3.10 15.01 6.63
CA ALA A 132 2.73 16.00 7.62
C ALA A 132 3.12 17.41 7.14
N GLY A 133 2.14 18.18 6.70
CA GLY A 133 2.35 19.48 6.07
C GLY A 133 3.22 19.40 4.83
N SER A 134 4.39 20.04 4.85
CA SER A 134 5.35 20.02 3.74
C SER A 134 6.39 18.89 3.84
N SER A 135 6.41 18.16 4.96
CA SER A 135 7.40 17.12 5.24
C SER A 135 6.80 15.72 5.04
N TYR A 136 7.66 14.73 4.87
CA TYR A 136 7.26 13.32 4.86
C TYR A 136 8.31 12.44 5.54
N GLY A 137 7.88 11.25 5.97
CA GLY A 137 8.71 10.22 6.55
C GLY A 137 8.43 8.85 5.93
N SER A 138 9.45 8.00 5.89
CA SER A 138 9.37 6.60 5.44
C SER A 138 9.29 5.67 6.64
N VAL A 139 8.26 4.85 6.71
CA VAL A 139 8.14 3.82 7.74
C VAL A 139 9.12 2.67 7.49
N HIS A 140 9.39 2.35 6.23
CA HIS A 140 10.38 1.32 5.89
C HIS A 140 11.81 1.70 6.33
N SER A 141 12.12 3.00 6.45
CA SER A 141 13.39 3.48 7.01
C SER A 141 13.44 3.47 8.55
N HIS A 142 12.32 3.18 9.23
CA HIS A 142 12.29 3.13 10.69
C HIS A 142 13.10 1.95 11.24
N PRO A 143 13.93 2.16 12.30
CA PRO A 143 14.82 1.10 12.81
C PRO A 143 14.11 -0.19 13.23
N GLU A 144 12.87 -0.10 13.71
CA GLU A 144 12.09 -1.28 14.08
C GLU A 144 11.66 -2.08 12.84
N PHE A 145 11.23 -1.40 11.77
CA PHE A 145 10.88 -2.07 10.51
C PHE A 145 12.10 -2.75 9.90
N GLN A 146 13.25 -2.05 9.87
CA GLN A 146 14.51 -2.60 9.34
C GLN A 146 14.95 -3.84 10.11
N ARG A 147 14.95 -3.79 11.46
CA ARG A 147 15.29 -4.97 12.29
C ARG A 147 14.33 -6.13 12.07
N TRP A 148 13.05 -5.85 11.85
CA TRP A 148 12.08 -6.89 11.55
C TRP A 148 12.36 -7.55 10.20
N VAL A 149 12.67 -6.80 9.15
CA VAL A 149 13.06 -7.35 7.84
C VAL A 149 14.30 -8.23 7.96
N GLU A 150 15.31 -7.78 8.71
CA GLU A 150 16.56 -8.52 8.89
C GLU A 150 16.41 -9.85 9.68
N ASN A 151 15.56 -9.88 10.69
CA ASN A 151 15.53 -10.98 11.65
C ASN A 151 14.30 -11.89 11.52
N ASP A 152 13.14 -11.35 11.20
CA ASP A 152 11.87 -12.07 11.27
C ASP A 152 11.33 -12.46 9.88
N LEU A 153 11.68 -11.72 8.83
CA LEU A 153 11.18 -11.97 7.48
C LEU A 153 11.55 -13.36 6.95
N ALA A 154 12.77 -13.83 7.25
CA ALA A 154 13.22 -15.15 6.85
C ALA A 154 12.39 -16.27 7.51
N ALA A 155 11.99 -16.10 8.78
CA ALA A 155 11.14 -17.05 9.48
C ALA A 155 9.70 -17.05 8.91
N ILE A 156 9.19 -15.86 8.54
CA ILE A 156 7.89 -15.72 7.89
C ILE A 156 7.91 -16.36 6.50
N ALA A 157 8.93 -16.08 5.69
CA ALA A 157 9.10 -16.69 4.38
C ALA A 157 9.18 -18.23 4.46
N GLN A 158 9.89 -18.79 5.43
CA GLN A 158 9.94 -20.24 5.67
C GLN A 158 8.57 -20.82 6.04
N ALA A 159 7.75 -20.12 6.80
CA ALA A 159 6.41 -20.57 7.13
C ALA A 159 5.48 -20.68 5.91
N PHE A 160 5.72 -19.89 4.86
CA PHE A 160 4.97 -19.94 3.60
C PHE A 160 5.58 -20.87 2.54
N THR A 161 6.91 -21.10 2.59
CA THR A 161 7.61 -22.01 1.65
C THR A 161 7.87 -23.40 2.22
N GLY A 162 7.58 -23.61 3.50
CA GLY A 162 7.71 -24.91 4.14
C GLY A 162 6.80 -25.96 3.52
N ASP A 163 7.33 -27.17 3.32
CA ASP A 163 6.84 -28.34 2.57
C ASP A 163 5.40 -28.84 2.86
N GLY A 164 4.50 -27.98 3.29
CA GLY A 164 3.16 -28.35 3.76
C GLY A 164 2.01 -28.12 2.79
N TYR A 165 2.19 -27.40 1.69
CA TYR A 165 1.06 -27.01 0.83
C TYR A 165 1.07 -27.57 -0.60
N LEU A 166 2.09 -28.32 -0.99
CA LEU A 166 2.17 -28.95 -2.33
C LEU A 166 2.57 -30.43 -2.28
N THR A 167 2.09 -31.19 -1.30
CA THR A 167 2.13 -32.66 -1.38
C THR A 167 0.69 -33.17 -1.39
N GLU A 168 0.29 -33.62 -2.56
CA GLU A 168 -0.89 -34.33 -3.08
C GLU A 168 -1.91 -33.49 -3.81
#